data_7912997692bb7260a6b8fd052451468a
#
_entry.id   7912997692bb7260a6b8fd052451468a
#
_cell.length_a   1.000
_cell.length_b   1.000
_cell.length_c   1.000
_cell.angle_alpha   90.00
_cell.angle_beta   90.00
_cell.angle_gamma   90.00
#
_symmetry.space_group_name_H-M   'P 1'
#
loop_
_entity.id
_entity.type
_entity.pdbx_description
1 polymer ?
#
loop_
_entity_poly.entity_id
_entity_poly.type
_entity_poly.pdbx_seq_one_letter_code
_entity_poly.pdbx_strand_id
1 'polypeptide(L)'
;MTLKPVNENLDQVTISDVEDHKLINIDELNKDLKNLLDFTADENTNNFYGNPFLYHFQFKNLLNCKREGGRTIYEIYKNRAEWDKLIASARKRNRGGRTAAGNVFECFRINLGSIVMFKSTTAKYLYKKYNAKSVLDPTAGWGGRMLGAWALDIDYTGIDTNTNMKPEYDKMTEYLTSYNEFSNPLFEQENNTDLKMIWSSALDVDFSKIDYDFVLTSPPYVNLEIYEHMDKWSSDRAFYKEFFIPLWQKSVDNIKKGGHVCFNISPKMYDDAVTHGLEPCDDEEDLKQQLGQQTGKKKQDKIYIWQC
;
A
#
# COMPACT_ATOMS: atom_id res chain seq x y z
N MET A 1 -19.77 13.89 5.69
CA MET A 1 -20.39 12.65 5.17
C MET A 1 -21.09 11.96 6.33
N THR A 2 -22.41 11.70 6.25
CA THR A 2 -23.13 11.02 7.32
C THR A 2 -22.91 9.52 7.14
N LEU A 3 -22.28 8.87 8.12
CA LEU A 3 -22.09 7.41 8.09
C LEU A 3 -23.44 6.72 8.21
N LYS A 4 -23.62 5.63 7.44
CA LYS A 4 -24.84 4.81 7.56
C LYS A 4 -24.89 4.11 8.93
N PRO A 5 -26.08 3.81 9.47
CA PRO A 5 -26.19 2.96 10.66
C PRO A 5 -25.49 1.62 10.42
N VAL A 6 -24.74 1.17 11.43
CA VAL A 6 -24.02 -0.11 11.35
C VAL A 6 -25.01 -1.26 11.40
N ASN A 7 -24.97 -2.17 10.40
CA ASN A 7 -25.76 -3.39 10.43
C ASN A 7 -25.03 -4.43 11.30
N GLU A 8 -25.65 -4.82 12.41
CA GLU A 8 -25.09 -5.79 13.35
C GLU A 8 -25.54 -7.23 13.07
N ASN A 9 -26.52 -7.42 12.18
CA ASN A 9 -27.04 -8.73 11.85
C ASN A 9 -26.29 -9.36 10.66
N LEU A 10 -25.49 -10.39 10.93
CA LEU A 10 -24.75 -11.13 9.91
C LEU A 10 -25.62 -11.65 8.76
N ASP A 11 -26.87 -12.03 9.01
CA ASP A 11 -27.76 -12.57 7.99
C ASP A 11 -28.28 -11.51 7.01
N GLN A 12 -28.14 -10.24 7.36
CA GLN A 12 -28.58 -9.09 6.57
C GLN A 12 -27.41 -8.30 5.96
N VAL A 13 -26.15 -8.72 6.23
CA VAL A 13 -24.99 -8.04 5.67
C VAL A 13 -24.99 -8.10 4.15
N THR A 14 -24.89 -6.94 3.55
CA THR A 14 -24.77 -6.74 2.10
C THR A 14 -23.34 -6.41 1.71
N ILE A 15 -23.06 -6.42 0.41
CA ILE A 15 -21.76 -5.95 -0.10
C ILE A 15 -21.54 -4.48 0.22
N SER A 16 -22.58 -3.65 0.20
CA SER A 16 -22.49 -2.23 0.57
C SER A 16 -22.07 -2.04 2.03
N ASP A 17 -22.55 -2.90 2.95
CA ASP A 17 -22.12 -2.82 4.36
C ASP A 17 -20.64 -3.15 4.50
N VAL A 18 -20.15 -4.10 3.69
CA VAL A 18 -18.69 -4.43 3.68
C VAL A 18 -17.88 -3.29 3.07
N GLU A 19 -18.33 -2.69 1.96
CA GLU A 19 -17.67 -1.54 1.33
C GLU A 19 -17.54 -0.36 2.30
N ASP A 20 -18.59 -0.10 3.07
CA ASP A 20 -18.67 1.03 3.99
C ASP A 20 -17.99 0.74 5.35
N HIS A 21 -17.58 -0.51 5.59
CA HIS A 21 -16.99 -0.94 6.87
C HIS A 21 -15.73 -0.16 7.30
N LYS A 22 -14.97 0.36 6.34
CA LYS A 22 -13.74 1.14 6.60
C LYS A 22 -13.93 2.64 6.47
N LEU A 23 -15.15 3.11 6.18
CA LEU A 23 -15.43 4.53 6.19
C LEU A 23 -15.41 5.03 7.65
N ILE A 24 -14.71 6.11 7.88
CA ILE A 24 -14.63 6.81 9.16
C ILE A 24 -15.02 8.27 8.97
N ASN A 25 -15.41 8.95 10.04
CA ASN A 25 -15.76 10.36 9.99
C ASN A 25 -14.53 11.26 9.91
N ILE A 26 -14.75 12.56 9.69
CA ILE A 26 -13.67 13.53 9.51
C ILE A 26 -12.79 13.68 10.75
N ASP A 27 -13.37 13.55 11.95
CA ASP A 27 -12.60 13.68 13.20
C ASP A 27 -11.65 12.49 13.37
N GLU A 28 -12.11 11.29 12.99
CA GLU A 28 -11.29 10.07 13.00
C GLU A 28 -10.19 10.11 11.94
N LEU A 29 -10.47 10.65 10.74
CA LEU A 29 -9.46 10.89 9.70
C LEU A 29 -8.38 11.85 10.21
N ASN A 30 -8.79 12.99 10.75
CA ASN A 30 -7.88 14.01 11.28
C ASN A 30 -7.04 13.46 12.45
N LYS A 31 -7.65 12.66 13.31
CA LYS A 31 -6.94 12.01 14.43
C LYS A 31 -5.88 11.03 13.91
N ASP A 32 -6.18 10.25 12.88
CA ASP A 32 -5.23 9.30 12.31
C ASP A 32 -4.05 10.01 11.65
N LEU A 33 -4.32 11.07 10.87
CA LEU A 33 -3.27 11.91 10.28
C LEU A 33 -2.40 12.58 11.35
N LYS A 34 -3.04 13.13 12.41
CA LYS A 34 -2.29 13.70 13.55
C LYS A 34 -1.38 12.67 14.20
N ASN A 35 -1.86 11.46 14.45
CA ASN A 35 -1.05 10.38 15.01
C ASN A 35 0.15 10.04 14.11
N LEU A 36 -0.04 10.06 12.78
CA LEU A 36 1.05 9.84 11.83
C LEU A 36 2.05 11.01 11.84
N LEU A 37 1.59 12.26 11.93
CA LEU A 37 2.45 13.44 12.05
C LEU A 37 3.25 13.43 13.35
N ASP A 38 2.61 13.13 14.48
CA ASP A 38 3.23 13.09 15.80
C ASP A 38 4.20 11.89 15.97
N PHE A 39 4.08 10.86 15.13
CA PHE A 39 4.97 9.71 15.17
C PHE A 39 6.38 10.11 14.74
N THR A 40 7.35 10.02 15.65
CA THR A 40 8.73 10.50 15.43
C THR A 40 9.51 9.71 14.39
N ALA A 41 9.13 8.48 14.12
CA ALA A 41 9.76 7.58 13.16
C ALA A 41 11.29 7.38 13.40
N ASP A 42 11.72 7.38 14.67
CA ASP A 42 13.12 7.11 15.04
C ASP A 42 13.47 5.62 14.94
N GLU A 43 12.44 4.78 15.04
CA GLU A 43 12.56 3.33 14.92
C GLU A 43 11.48 2.77 13.99
N ASN A 44 11.83 1.69 13.29
CA ASN A 44 10.84 0.92 12.54
C ASN A 44 9.96 0.13 13.53
N THR A 45 8.75 0.59 13.74
CA THR A 45 7.80 0.01 14.68
C THR A 45 6.60 -0.63 13.98
N ASN A 46 5.84 -1.46 14.70
CA ASN A 46 4.64 -2.09 14.16
C ASN A 46 3.38 -1.21 14.33
N ASN A 47 3.50 0.09 14.15
CA ASN A 47 2.37 1.01 14.18
C ASN A 47 1.59 1.01 12.86
N PHE A 48 0.33 1.43 12.93
CA PHE A 48 -0.60 1.45 11.80
C PHE A 48 -1.20 2.84 11.56
N TYR A 49 -0.56 3.90 12.04
CA TYR A 49 -0.98 5.26 11.77
C TYR A 49 -0.95 5.53 10.27
N GLY A 50 -2.00 6.16 9.75
CA GLY A 50 -2.26 6.34 8.34
C GLY A 50 -3.04 5.21 7.67
N ASN A 51 -3.10 4.00 8.26
CA ASN A 51 -3.88 2.91 7.66
C ASN A 51 -5.40 3.17 7.67
N PRO A 52 -6.03 3.70 8.74
CA PRO A 52 -7.43 4.12 8.70
C PRO A 52 -7.73 5.09 7.56
N PHE A 53 -6.85 6.09 7.33
CA PHE A 53 -6.96 7.03 6.22
C PHE A 53 -6.90 6.31 4.87
N LEU A 54 -5.91 5.45 4.66
CA LEU A 54 -5.79 4.69 3.40
C LEU A 54 -7.00 3.78 3.17
N TYR A 55 -7.48 3.09 4.19
CA TYR A 55 -8.67 2.26 4.06
C TYR A 55 -9.92 3.08 3.75
N HIS A 56 -10.07 4.27 4.32
CA HIS A 56 -11.21 5.13 4.03
C HIS A 56 -11.35 5.42 2.53
N PHE A 57 -10.25 5.68 1.84
CA PHE A 57 -10.26 5.98 0.41
C PHE A 57 -10.12 4.74 -0.48
N GLN A 58 -9.19 3.86 -0.19
CA GLN A 58 -8.79 2.77 -1.09
C GLN A 58 -9.47 1.43 -0.85
N PHE A 59 -10.34 1.32 0.16
CA PHE A 59 -10.87 0.03 0.56
C PHE A 59 -11.68 -0.67 -0.53
N LYS A 60 -12.49 0.05 -1.29
CA LYS A 60 -13.27 -0.51 -2.41
C LYS A 60 -12.37 -1.06 -3.52
N ASN A 61 -11.30 -0.37 -3.84
CA ASN A 61 -10.29 -0.84 -4.79
C ASN A 61 -9.60 -2.11 -4.28
N LEU A 62 -9.27 -2.16 -2.98
CA LEU A 62 -8.68 -3.34 -2.35
C LEU A 62 -9.63 -4.55 -2.37
N LEU A 63 -10.92 -4.35 -2.19
CA LEU A 63 -11.93 -5.41 -2.27
C LEU A 63 -12.07 -6.00 -3.67
N ASN A 64 -11.65 -5.27 -4.70
CA ASN A 64 -11.65 -5.71 -6.10
C ASN A 64 -10.38 -6.46 -6.50
N CYS A 65 -9.42 -6.61 -5.59
CA CYS A 65 -8.20 -7.37 -5.83
C CYS A 65 -8.35 -8.83 -5.39
N LYS A 66 -7.57 -9.71 -6.01
CA LYS A 66 -7.55 -11.14 -5.67
C LYS A 66 -6.14 -11.72 -5.81
N ARG A 67 -5.90 -12.82 -5.12
CA ARG A 67 -4.73 -13.66 -5.38
C ARG A 67 -4.97 -14.55 -6.58
N GLU A 68 -3.89 -15.06 -7.16
CA GLU A 68 -3.97 -16.04 -8.23
C GLU A 68 -4.85 -17.25 -7.82
N GLY A 69 -5.77 -17.64 -8.68
CA GLY A 69 -6.76 -18.70 -8.38
C GLY A 69 -7.83 -18.32 -7.35
N GLY A 70 -7.74 -17.13 -6.75
CA GLY A 70 -8.73 -16.59 -5.80
C GLY A 70 -9.88 -15.85 -6.47
N ARG A 71 -10.76 -15.30 -5.65
CA ARG A 71 -11.93 -14.50 -6.06
C ARG A 71 -11.96 -13.19 -5.30
N THR A 72 -12.50 -12.15 -5.96
CA THR A 72 -12.84 -10.91 -5.27
C THR A 72 -14.07 -11.13 -4.38
N ILE A 73 -14.27 -10.26 -3.40
CA ILE A 73 -15.48 -10.34 -2.57
C ILE A 73 -16.76 -10.11 -3.40
N TYR A 74 -16.65 -9.33 -4.47
CA TYR A 74 -17.76 -9.07 -5.40
C TYR A 74 -18.16 -10.33 -6.19
N GLU A 75 -17.16 -11.12 -6.65
CA GLU A 75 -17.41 -12.40 -7.31
C GLU A 75 -18.10 -13.39 -6.36
N ILE A 76 -17.69 -13.41 -5.08
CA ILE A 76 -18.32 -14.24 -4.05
C ILE A 76 -19.75 -13.77 -3.77
N TYR A 77 -19.96 -12.46 -3.63
CA TYR A 77 -21.29 -11.91 -3.38
C TYR A 77 -22.31 -12.24 -4.48
N LYS A 78 -21.88 -12.24 -5.75
CA LYS A 78 -22.71 -12.63 -6.90
C LYS A 78 -23.13 -14.10 -6.87
N ASN A 79 -22.40 -14.97 -6.15
CA ASN A 79 -22.74 -16.36 -5.98
C ASN A 79 -23.37 -16.59 -4.59
N ARG A 80 -24.68 -16.71 -4.53
CA ARG A 80 -25.44 -16.84 -3.27
C ARG A 80 -24.91 -17.95 -2.36
N ALA A 81 -24.59 -19.12 -2.90
CA ALA A 81 -24.10 -20.26 -2.12
C ALA A 81 -22.72 -19.97 -1.49
N GLU A 82 -21.86 -19.22 -2.18
CA GLU A 82 -20.56 -18.83 -1.67
C GLU A 82 -20.65 -17.72 -0.63
N TRP A 83 -21.52 -16.76 -0.88
CA TRP A 83 -21.80 -15.71 0.11
C TRP A 83 -22.36 -16.32 1.41
N ASP A 84 -23.33 -17.24 1.33
CA ASP A 84 -23.87 -17.93 2.51
C ASP A 84 -22.81 -18.73 3.26
N LYS A 85 -21.85 -19.35 2.56
CA LYS A 85 -20.68 -20.01 3.18
C LYS A 85 -19.78 -19.01 3.90
N LEU A 86 -19.54 -17.83 3.31
CA LEU A 86 -18.75 -16.77 3.93
C LEU A 86 -19.44 -16.26 5.20
N ILE A 87 -20.75 -15.99 5.15
CA ILE A 87 -21.56 -15.59 6.30
C ILE A 87 -21.52 -16.67 7.41
N ALA A 88 -21.67 -17.94 7.06
CA ALA A 88 -21.58 -19.04 8.02
C ALA A 88 -20.19 -19.12 8.68
N SER A 89 -19.13 -18.86 7.92
CA SER A 89 -17.76 -18.78 8.45
C SER A 89 -17.60 -17.58 9.39
N ALA A 90 -18.15 -16.41 9.02
CA ALA A 90 -18.13 -15.20 9.86
C ALA A 90 -18.86 -15.44 11.20
N ARG A 91 -19.99 -16.14 11.15
CA ARG A 91 -20.76 -16.51 12.37
C ARG A 91 -19.94 -17.41 13.31
N LYS A 92 -19.24 -18.42 12.79
CA LYS A 92 -18.38 -19.31 13.57
C LYS A 92 -17.17 -18.59 14.18
N ARG A 93 -16.68 -17.55 13.54
CA ARG A 93 -15.49 -16.77 13.93
C ARG A 93 -15.83 -15.47 14.65
N ASN A 94 -17.12 -15.22 14.93
CA ASN A 94 -17.56 -13.97 15.54
C ASN A 94 -16.77 -13.68 16.83
N ARG A 95 -15.85 -12.73 16.72
CA ARG A 95 -15.10 -12.19 17.88
C ARG A 95 -15.81 -10.91 18.30
N GLY A 96 -16.22 -10.85 19.55
CA GLY A 96 -16.85 -9.65 20.13
C GLY A 96 -16.04 -8.38 19.82
N GLY A 97 -16.74 -7.26 19.65
CA GLY A 97 -16.13 -5.94 19.36
C GLY A 97 -15.93 -5.62 17.87
N ARG A 98 -16.36 -6.49 16.95
CA ARG A 98 -16.38 -6.20 15.51
C ARG A 98 -17.81 -6.06 15.00
N THR A 99 -18.02 -5.20 14.02
CA THR A 99 -19.27 -5.12 13.27
C THR A 99 -19.51 -6.40 12.47
N ALA A 100 -20.76 -6.66 12.07
CA ALA A 100 -21.08 -7.81 11.22
C ALA A 100 -20.31 -7.78 9.90
N ALA A 101 -20.25 -6.62 9.24
CA ALA A 101 -19.47 -6.41 8.02
C ALA A 101 -17.96 -6.64 8.24
N GLY A 102 -17.43 -6.19 9.37
CA GLY A 102 -16.03 -6.43 9.75
C GLY A 102 -15.70 -7.90 9.96
N ASN A 103 -16.64 -8.69 10.51
CA ASN A 103 -16.47 -10.13 10.62
C ASN A 103 -16.49 -10.83 9.26
N VAL A 104 -17.37 -10.40 8.35
CA VAL A 104 -17.42 -10.92 6.97
C VAL A 104 -16.13 -10.62 6.24
N PHE A 105 -15.65 -9.37 6.28
CA PHE A 105 -14.38 -8.98 5.66
C PHE A 105 -13.18 -9.76 6.25
N GLU A 106 -13.13 -9.94 7.55
CA GLU A 106 -12.05 -10.71 8.18
C GLU A 106 -12.04 -12.19 7.73
N CYS A 107 -13.22 -12.80 7.60
CA CYS A 107 -13.32 -14.15 7.08
C CYS A 107 -12.92 -14.24 5.61
N PHE A 108 -13.33 -13.28 4.79
CA PHE A 108 -12.88 -13.15 3.41
C PHE A 108 -11.34 -13.07 3.35
N ARG A 109 -10.75 -12.16 4.10
CA ARG A 109 -9.32 -11.92 4.17
C ARG A 109 -8.51 -13.16 4.56
N ILE A 110 -8.98 -13.93 5.54
CA ILE A 110 -8.30 -15.12 6.02
C ILE A 110 -8.39 -16.27 5.03
N ASN A 111 -9.55 -16.47 4.41
CA ASN A 111 -9.82 -17.59 3.52
C ASN A 111 -9.15 -17.43 2.13
N LEU A 112 -9.06 -16.19 1.64
CA LEU A 112 -8.55 -15.88 0.30
C LEU A 112 -7.17 -15.20 0.31
N GLY A 113 -6.63 -14.98 1.49
CA GLY A 113 -5.38 -14.26 1.71
C GLY A 113 -5.59 -12.75 1.74
N SER A 114 -4.83 -12.06 2.59
CA SER A 114 -4.89 -10.61 2.67
C SER A 114 -3.92 -9.99 1.67
N ILE A 115 -4.42 -9.02 0.92
CA ILE A 115 -3.58 -8.00 0.31
C ILE A 115 -3.30 -6.99 1.42
N VAL A 116 -2.04 -6.65 1.62
CA VAL A 116 -1.59 -5.79 2.72
C VAL A 116 -1.11 -4.47 2.14
N MET A 117 -1.64 -3.37 2.66
CA MET A 117 -1.13 -2.03 2.34
C MET A 117 0.24 -1.82 2.97
N PHE A 118 1.17 -1.20 2.24
CA PHE A 118 2.44 -0.76 2.80
C PHE A 118 2.18 0.30 3.88
N LYS A 119 2.83 0.18 5.03
CA LYS A 119 2.59 1.06 6.17
C LYS A 119 3.21 2.44 5.97
N SER A 120 2.41 3.48 6.14
CA SER A 120 2.89 4.86 6.09
C SER A 120 3.96 5.15 7.15
N THR A 121 3.87 4.51 8.32
CA THR A 121 4.88 4.63 9.39
C THR A 121 6.23 4.03 9.02
N THR A 122 6.25 2.92 8.27
CA THR A 122 7.49 2.32 7.75
C THR A 122 8.10 3.19 6.65
N ALA A 123 7.28 3.74 5.77
CA ALA A 123 7.74 4.70 4.75
C ALA A 123 8.35 5.94 5.41
N LYS A 124 7.62 6.55 6.36
CA LYS A 124 8.11 7.71 7.12
C LYS A 124 9.44 7.43 7.82
N TYR A 125 9.59 6.25 8.43
CA TYR A 125 10.85 5.83 9.05
C TYR A 125 12.00 5.76 8.03
N LEU A 126 11.81 5.11 6.89
CA LEU A 126 12.85 4.97 5.86
C LEU A 126 13.23 6.33 5.28
N TYR A 127 12.27 7.18 4.94
CA TYR A 127 12.53 8.53 4.43
C TYR A 127 13.34 9.37 5.42
N LYS A 128 12.97 9.31 6.71
CA LYS A 128 13.72 10.00 7.76
C LYS A 128 15.13 9.43 7.93
N LYS A 129 15.26 8.11 8.00
CA LYS A 129 16.56 7.42 8.20
C LYS A 129 17.57 7.79 7.12
N TYR A 130 17.13 7.82 5.87
CA TYR A 130 17.99 8.12 4.72
C TYR A 130 17.95 9.58 4.27
N ASN A 131 17.29 10.45 5.06
CA ASN A 131 17.21 11.90 4.81
C ASN A 131 16.66 12.25 3.41
N ALA A 132 15.68 11.48 2.92
CA ALA A 132 15.04 11.68 1.64
C ALA A 132 14.43 13.09 1.51
N LYS A 133 14.50 13.68 0.32
CA LYS A 133 13.93 15.00 0.00
C LYS A 133 12.90 14.91 -1.12
N SER A 134 13.07 13.99 -2.04
CA SER A 134 12.16 13.75 -3.14
C SER A 134 12.10 12.26 -3.45
N VAL A 135 10.92 11.69 -3.44
CA VAL A 135 10.66 10.25 -3.54
C VAL A 135 10.06 9.90 -4.89
N LEU A 136 10.63 8.88 -5.54
CA LEU A 136 10.00 8.18 -6.65
C LEU A 136 9.50 6.80 -6.17
N ASP A 137 8.24 6.49 -6.47
CA ASP A 137 7.61 5.20 -6.19
C ASP A 137 7.05 4.59 -7.47
N PRO A 138 7.82 3.78 -8.18
CA PRO A 138 7.43 3.29 -9.50
C PRO A 138 6.32 2.23 -9.50
N THR A 139 5.83 1.80 -8.34
CA THR A 139 4.65 0.92 -8.19
C THR A 139 3.83 1.34 -6.97
N ALA A 140 3.20 2.51 -7.06
CA ALA A 140 2.67 3.27 -5.93
C ALA A 140 1.62 2.53 -5.07
N GLY A 141 0.83 1.64 -5.68
CA GLY A 141 -0.17 0.84 -4.97
C GLY A 141 -1.20 1.70 -4.22
N TRP A 142 -1.37 1.46 -2.93
CA TRP A 142 -2.48 2.00 -2.12
C TRP A 142 -2.22 3.38 -1.49
N GLY A 143 -1.09 4.03 -1.76
CA GLY A 143 -0.75 5.36 -1.24
C GLY A 143 -0.06 5.39 0.13
N GLY A 144 0.28 4.24 0.71
CA GLY A 144 0.95 4.23 2.03
C GLY A 144 2.31 4.92 2.02
N ARG A 145 3.06 4.80 0.92
CA ARG A 145 4.36 5.46 0.74
C ARG A 145 4.20 6.96 0.45
N MET A 146 3.17 7.35 -0.31
CA MET A 146 2.80 8.75 -0.50
C MET A 146 2.45 9.43 0.84
N LEU A 147 1.63 8.79 1.66
CA LEU A 147 1.24 9.33 2.95
C LEU A 147 2.41 9.45 3.93
N GLY A 148 3.39 8.52 3.83
CA GLY A 148 4.65 8.62 4.59
C GLY A 148 5.52 9.81 4.18
N ALA A 149 5.56 10.14 2.88
CA ALA A 149 6.26 11.31 2.34
C ALA A 149 5.56 12.62 2.77
N TRP A 150 4.24 12.69 2.60
CA TRP A 150 3.43 13.82 3.07
C TRP A 150 3.69 14.14 4.56
N ALA A 151 3.78 13.12 5.40
CA ALA A 151 3.99 13.31 6.84
C ALA A 151 5.40 13.85 7.23
N LEU A 152 6.28 14.06 6.25
CA LEU A 152 7.63 14.64 6.41
C LEU A 152 7.88 15.83 5.48
N ASP A 153 6.85 16.34 4.80
CA ASP A 153 6.97 17.41 3.80
C ASP A 153 7.97 17.08 2.68
N ILE A 154 7.92 15.85 2.18
CA ILE A 154 8.79 15.32 1.13
C ILE A 154 8.00 15.21 -0.16
N ASP A 155 8.54 15.75 -1.26
CA ASP A 155 7.95 15.60 -2.59
C ASP A 155 7.86 14.12 -2.99
N TYR A 156 6.73 13.75 -3.60
CA TYR A 156 6.46 12.38 -3.98
C TYR A 156 5.93 12.27 -5.40
N THR A 157 6.55 11.41 -6.19
CA THR A 157 6.04 11.01 -7.50
C THR A 157 5.77 9.51 -7.49
N GLY A 158 4.49 9.15 -7.54
CA GLY A 158 4.05 7.76 -7.66
C GLY A 158 3.71 7.41 -9.12
N ILE A 159 3.99 6.17 -9.51
CA ILE A 159 3.60 5.63 -10.82
C ILE A 159 2.80 4.36 -10.58
N ASP A 160 1.67 4.20 -11.25
CA ASP A 160 0.87 2.99 -11.19
C ASP A 160 0.08 2.78 -12.47
N THR A 161 -0.16 1.53 -12.85
CA THR A 161 -0.97 1.16 -14.02
C THR A 161 -2.45 1.12 -13.73
N ASN A 162 -2.85 0.97 -12.46
CA ASN A 162 -4.25 0.81 -12.06
C ASN A 162 -4.99 2.15 -12.00
N THR A 163 -5.46 2.61 -13.15
CA THR A 163 -6.21 3.88 -13.28
C THR A 163 -7.51 3.91 -12.49
N ASN A 164 -8.03 2.77 -12.03
CA ASN A 164 -9.23 2.72 -11.17
C ASN A 164 -8.99 3.37 -9.80
N MET A 165 -7.74 3.45 -9.36
CA MET A 165 -7.38 4.13 -8.11
C MET A 165 -7.31 5.65 -8.23
N LYS A 166 -7.26 6.19 -9.46
CA LYS A 166 -7.07 7.63 -9.68
C LYS A 166 -8.09 8.51 -8.94
N PRO A 167 -9.41 8.25 -9.00
CA PRO A 167 -10.37 9.11 -8.31
C PRO A 167 -10.16 9.17 -6.79
N GLU A 168 -9.71 8.07 -6.20
CA GLU A 168 -9.46 8.03 -4.76
C GLU A 168 -8.13 8.68 -4.39
N TYR A 169 -7.12 8.59 -5.25
CA TYR A 169 -5.88 9.35 -5.07
C TYR A 169 -6.12 10.86 -5.19
N ASP A 170 -6.93 11.30 -6.15
CA ASP A 170 -7.29 12.72 -6.31
C ASP A 170 -7.96 13.24 -5.02
N LYS A 171 -8.90 12.48 -4.43
CA LYS A 171 -9.53 12.83 -3.14
C LYS A 171 -8.54 12.81 -1.97
N MET A 172 -7.62 11.84 -1.92
CA MET A 172 -6.59 11.76 -0.89
C MET A 172 -5.69 13.00 -0.92
N THR A 173 -5.19 13.37 -2.10
CA THR A 173 -4.31 14.54 -2.25
C THR A 173 -5.03 15.84 -1.93
N GLU A 174 -6.28 16.01 -2.39
CA GLU A 174 -7.13 17.15 -2.04
C GLU A 174 -7.35 17.24 -0.52
N TYR A 175 -7.64 16.12 0.14
CA TYR A 175 -7.82 16.08 1.59
C TYR A 175 -6.53 16.47 2.34
N LEU A 176 -5.39 15.92 1.93
CA LEU A 176 -4.10 16.19 2.56
C LEU A 176 -3.67 17.65 2.39
N THR A 177 -3.91 18.25 1.23
CA THR A 177 -3.68 19.68 0.99
C THR A 177 -4.55 20.53 1.92
N SER A 178 -5.86 20.25 1.98
CA SER A 178 -6.79 20.98 2.86
C SER A 178 -6.47 20.79 4.35
N TYR A 179 -6.01 19.59 4.75
CA TYR A 179 -5.63 19.32 6.13
C TYR A 179 -4.48 20.22 6.60
N ASN A 180 -3.49 20.45 5.76
CA ASN A 180 -2.36 21.34 6.06
C ASN A 180 -2.81 22.79 6.27
N GLU A 181 -3.74 23.28 5.45
CA GLU A 181 -4.29 24.65 5.56
C GLU A 181 -5.05 24.88 6.88
N PHE A 182 -5.79 23.89 7.38
CA PHE A 182 -6.61 24.02 8.59
C PHE A 182 -5.90 23.69 9.89
N SER A 183 -4.87 22.85 9.85
CA SER A 183 -4.24 22.31 11.07
C SER A 183 -3.18 23.23 11.67
N ASN A 184 -2.72 24.24 10.94
CA ASN A 184 -1.62 25.08 11.39
C ASN A 184 -1.77 26.57 11.00
N PRO A 185 -2.83 27.26 11.48
CA PRO A 185 -3.06 28.68 11.13
C PRO A 185 -2.01 29.64 11.67
N LEU A 186 -1.04 29.19 12.48
CA LEU A 186 0.03 30.01 13.05
C LEU A 186 1.39 29.85 12.35
N PHE A 187 1.53 28.88 11.48
CA PHE A 187 2.72 28.72 10.65
C PHE A 187 2.36 29.07 9.21
N GLU A 188 2.73 30.26 8.78
CA GLU A 188 2.70 30.72 7.38
C GLU A 188 3.68 29.92 6.46
N GLN A 189 4.00 28.71 6.77
CA GLN A 189 4.65 27.79 5.85
C GLN A 189 3.56 27.12 5.03
N GLU A 190 3.38 27.65 3.81
CA GLU A 190 2.76 26.91 2.72
C GLU A 190 3.51 25.56 2.61
N ASN A 191 2.93 24.51 3.15
CA ASN A 191 3.41 23.15 2.88
C ASN A 191 3.17 22.87 1.38
N ASN A 192 4.17 23.18 0.58
CA ASN A 192 4.16 22.98 -0.87
C ASN A 192 4.62 21.58 -1.25
N THR A 193 4.35 20.57 -0.43
CA THR A 193 4.66 19.17 -0.77
C THR A 193 3.94 18.78 -2.05
N ASP A 194 4.70 18.49 -3.08
CA ASP A 194 4.17 18.09 -4.38
C ASP A 194 3.89 16.57 -4.38
N LEU A 195 2.61 16.20 -4.34
CA LEU A 195 2.15 14.82 -4.36
C LEU A 195 1.60 14.48 -5.76
N LYS A 196 2.43 13.89 -6.60
CA LYS A 196 2.10 13.56 -8.00
C LYS A 196 1.84 12.08 -8.22
N MET A 197 0.87 11.80 -9.09
CA MET A 197 0.64 10.45 -9.62
C MET A 197 0.72 10.45 -11.15
N ILE A 198 1.47 9.49 -11.70
CA ILE A 198 1.57 9.20 -13.12
C ILE A 198 0.90 7.85 -13.38
N TRP A 199 -0.15 7.85 -14.19
CA TRP A 199 -0.93 6.65 -14.50
C TRP A 199 -0.41 6.01 -15.79
N SER A 200 0.61 5.17 -15.65
CA SER A 200 1.32 4.50 -16.74
C SER A 200 2.10 3.28 -16.23
N SER A 201 2.61 2.47 -17.15
CA SER A 201 3.69 1.53 -16.79
C SER A 201 4.95 2.32 -16.39
N ALA A 202 5.60 1.94 -15.30
CA ALA A 202 6.84 2.58 -14.86
C ALA A 202 7.98 2.45 -15.90
N LEU A 203 7.94 1.42 -16.72
CA LEU A 203 8.93 1.25 -17.81
C LEU A 203 8.75 2.27 -18.93
N ASP A 204 7.53 2.80 -19.14
CA ASP A 204 7.22 3.77 -20.18
C ASP A 204 7.48 5.23 -19.75
N VAL A 205 7.61 5.48 -18.44
CA VAL A 205 7.87 6.83 -17.89
C VAL A 205 9.36 7.16 -17.97
N ASP A 206 9.72 8.34 -18.46
CA ASP A 206 11.12 8.82 -18.51
C ASP A 206 11.56 9.36 -17.13
N PHE A 207 12.30 8.54 -16.36
CA PHE A 207 12.77 8.90 -15.03
C PHE A 207 13.79 10.04 -15.03
N SER A 208 14.48 10.29 -16.13
CA SER A 208 15.42 11.41 -16.25
C SER A 208 14.75 12.79 -16.11
N LYS A 209 13.43 12.85 -16.25
CA LYS A 209 12.60 14.05 -16.09
C LYS A 209 12.00 14.21 -14.69
N ILE A 210 12.27 13.26 -13.79
CA ILE A 210 11.78 13.27 -12.42
C ILE A 210 12.97 13.54 -11.51
N ASP A 211 12.83 14.55 -10.65
CA ASP A 211 13.86 14.90 -9.67
C ASP A 211 13.65 14.07 -8.40
N TYR A 212 14.54 13.11 -8.09
CA TYR A 212 14.42 12.27 -6.90
C TYR A 212 15.80 11.85 -6.34
N ASP A 213 15.84 11.71 -5.03
CA ASP A 213 17.00 11.22 -4.28
C ASP A 213 16.69 9.93 -3.51
N PHE A 214 15.44 9.47 -3.55
CA PHE A 214 15.03 8.24 -2.88
C PHE A 214 14.01 7.48 -3.70
N VAL A 215 14.20 6.18 -3.83
CA VAL A 215 13.19 5.27 -4.38
C VAL A 215 12.73 4.33 -3.27
N LEU A 216 11.42 4.27 -3.05
CA LEU A 216 10.82 3.23 -2.20
C LEU A 216 9.64 2.64 -2.93
N THR A 217 9.74 1.35 -3.24
CA THR A 217 8.70 0.68 -4.02
C THR A 217 8.49 -0.76 -3.57
N SER A 218 7.33 -1.31 -3.90
CA SER A 218 6.98 -2.71 -3.68
C SER A 218 6.45 -3.27 -5.00
N PRO A 219 7.33 -3.75 -5.87
CA PRO A 219 6.94 -4.31 -7.16
C PRO A 219 5.94 -5.46 -7.00
N PRO A 220 5.06 -5.70 -7.98
CA PRO A 220 4.12 -6.81 -7.91
C PRO A 220 4.87 -8.14 -7.77
N TYR A 221 4.30 -9.05 -6.98
CA TYR A 221 4.84 -10.40 -6.85
C TYR A 221 4.45 -11.25 -8.05
N VAL A 222 5.41 -11.98 -8.61
CA VAL A 222 5.14 -12.92 -9.71
C VAL A 222 4.06 -13.90 -9.28
N ASN A 223 2.96 -13.95 -10.03
CA ASN A 223 1.87 -14.92 -9.87
C ASN A 223 1.27 -15.04 -8.46
N LEU A 224 1.41 -14.00 -7.59
CA LEU A 224 0.83 -14.03 -6.25
C LEU A 224 -0.41 -13.15 -6.13
N GLU A 225 -0.40 -11.99 -6.72
CA GLU A 225 -1.47 -11.00 -6.64
C GLU A 225 -1.87 -10.54 -8.04
N ILE A 226 -3.16 -10.52 -8.31
CA ILE A 226 -3.72 -10.08 -9.59
C ILE A 226 -4.41 -8.75 -9.37
N TYR A 227 -3.81 -7.72 -9.93
CA TYR A 227 -4.37 -6.37 -9.99
C TYR A 227 -4.98 -6.11 -11.37
N GLU A 228 -6.00 -5.26 -11.43
CA GLU A 228 -6.48 -4.75 -12.72
C GLU A 228 -5.37 -3.97 -13.41
N HIS A 229 -5.26 -4.13 -14.72
CA HIS A 229 -4.24 -3.51 -15.57
C HIS A 229 -2.78 -3.94 -15.30
N MET A 230 -2.56 -5.02 -14.53
CA MET A 230 -1.23 -5.57 -14.36
C MET A 230 -0.81 -6.36 -15.60
N ASP A 231 0.44 -6.17 -16.04
CA ASP A 231 1.03 -6.98 -17.10
C ASP A 231 1.10 -8.46 -16.69
N LYS A 232 0.98 -9.33 -17.68
CA LYS A 232 1.16 -10.78 -17.48
C LYS A 232 2.45 -11.22 -18.15
N TRP A 233 3.31 -11.86 -17.36
CA TRP A 233 4.57 -12.40 -17.87
C TRP A 233 4.41 -13.89 -18.16
N SER A 234 5.06 -14.34 -19.23
CA SER A 234 5.01 -15.74 -19.69
C SER A 234 5.70 -16.72 -18.73
N SER A 235 6.57 -16.21 -17.87
CA SER A 235 7.34 -16.98 -16.87
C SER A 235 7.96 -16.07 -15.82
N ASP A 236 8.40 -16.63 -14.69
CA ASP A 236 9.19 -15.89 -13.68
C ASP A 236 10.44 -15.26 -14.31
N ARG A 237 11.12 -15.96 -15.20
CA ARG A 237 12.28 -15.42 -15.92
C ARG A 237 11.92 -14.20 -16.77
N ALA A 238 10.77 -14.21 -17.45
CA ALA A 238 10.29 -13.06 -18.22
C ALA A 238 10.03 -11.88 -17.29
N PHE A 239 9.36 -12.08 -16.16
CA PHE A 239 9.13 -11.04 -15.15
C PHE A 239 10.44 -10.36 -14.71
N TYR A 240 11.46 -11.16 -14.30
CA TYR A 240 12.73 -10.56 -13.86
C TYR A 240 13.46 -9.82 -14.96
N LYS A 241 13.48 -10.37 -16.18
CA LYS A 241 14.24 -9.80 -17.30
C LYS A 241 13.55 -8.64 -18.02
N GLU A 242 12.22 -8.66 -18.08
CA GLU A 242 11.45 -7.71 -18.87
C GLU A 242 10.85 -6.58 -18.02
N PHE A 243 10.72 -6.79 -16.70
CA PHE A 243 10.15 -5.81 -15.79
C PHE A 243 11.04 -5.49 -14.60
N PHE A 244 11.34 -6.46 -13.73
CA PHE A 244 11.93 -6.20 -12.42
C PHE A 244 13.32 -5.57 -12.49
N ILE A 245 14.25 -6.21 -13.22
CA ILE A 245 15.62 -5.71 -13.38
C ILE A 245 15.66 -4.42 -14.18
N PRO A 246 14.94 -4.27 -15.32
CA PRO A 246 14.83 -2.98 -16.00
C PRO A 246 14.28 -1.86 -15.11
N LEU A 247 13.29 -2.14 -14.25
CA LEU A 247 12.74 -1.15 -13.31
C LEU A 247 13.80 -0.71 -12.29
N TRP A 248 14.52 -1.67 -11.71
CA TRP A 248 15.62 -1.39 -10.79
C TRP A 248 16.73 -0.57 -11.49
N GLN A 249 17.20 -1.01 -12.65
CA GLN A 249 18.25 -0.32 -13.41
C GLN A 249 17.84 1.13 -13.72
N LYS A 250 16.63 1.32 -14.21
CA LYS A 250 16.08 2.65 -14.50
C LYS A 250 16.01 3.54 -13.27
N SER A 251 15.74 2.96 -12.09
CA SER A 251 15.72 3.67 -10.82
C SER A 251 17.11 4.11 -10.39
N VAL A 252 18.12 3.25 -10.57
CA VAL A 252 19.53 3.54 -10.24
C VAL A 252 20.15 4.54 -11.20
N ASP A 253 19.91 4.40 -12.49
CA ASP A 253 20.54 5.23 -13.53
C ASP A 253 20.16 6.72 -13.47
N ASN A 254 19.02 7.04 -12.84
CA ASN A 254 18.46 8.39 -12.88
C ASN A 254 18.35 9.05 -11.49
N ILE A 255 18.72 8.35 -10.43
CA ILE A 255 18.68 8.90 -9.07
C ILE A 255 19.82 9.90 -8.84
N LYS A 256 19.59 10.91 -8.00
CA LYS A 256 20.65 11.83 -7.56
C LYS A 256 21.79 11.08 -6.88
N LYS A 257 23.02 11.52 -7.12
CA LYS A 257 24.22 10.96 -6.47
C LYS A 257 24.10 11.00 -4.94
N GLY A 258 24.36 9.88 -4.29
CA GLY A 258 24.22 9.69 -2.85
C GLY A 258 22.79 9.31 -2.43
N GLY A 259 21.90 9.11 -3.38
CA GLY A 259 20.53 8.64 -3.13
C GLY A 259 20.45 7.14 -2.86
N HIS A 260 19.25 6.66 -2.52
CA HIS A 260 19.01 5.25 -2.18
C HIS A 260 17.83 4.68 -2.96
N VAL A 261 18.03 3.48 -3.50
CA VAL A 261 16.95 2.70 -4.12
C VAL A 261 16.56 1.57 -3.18
N CYS A 262 15.29 1.53 -2.77
CA CYS A 262 14.77 0.60 -1.78
C CYS A 262 13.61 -0.21 -2.34
N PHE A 263 13.77 -1.53 -2.43
CA PHE A 263 12.72 -2.44 -2.88
C PHE A 263 12.21 -3.31 -1.73
N ASN A 264 10.90 -3.25 -1.49
CA ASN A 264 10.22 -4.14 -0.56
C ASN A 264 9.79 -5.41 -1.26
N ILE A 265 10.50 -6.50 -1.02
CA ILE A 265 10.27 -7.79 -1.66
C ILE A 265 10.54 -8.97 -0.70
N SER A 266 10.07 -10.16 -1.05
CA SER A 266 10.40 -11.36 -0.29
C SER A 266 11.86 -11.79 -0.52
N PRO A 267 12.50 -12.45 0.46
CA PRO A 267 13.84 -13.01 0.28
C PRO A 267 13.96 -13.94 -0.94
N LYS A 268 12.92 -14.75 -1.21
CA LYS A 268 12.91 -15.58 -2.40
C LYS A 268 12.96 -14.75 -3.69
N MET A 269 12.17 -13.68 -3.76
CA MET A 269 12.14 -12.81 -4.93
C MET A 269 13.48 -12.10 -5.15
N TYR A 270 14.15 -11.70 -4.07
CA TYR A 270 15.49 -11.14 -4.13
C TYR A 270 16.52 -12.16 -4.65
N ASP A 271 16.55 -13.38 -4.06
CA ASP A 271 17.46 -14.44 -4.47
C ASP A 271 17.27 -14.80 -5.96
N ASP A 272 16.00 -14.91 -6.40
CA ASP A 272 15.66 -15.16 -7.80
C ASP A 272 16.12 -14.01 -8.71
N ALA A 273 15.91 -12.76 -8.30
CA ALA A 273 16.33 -11.59 -9.08
C ALA A 273 17.87 -11.52 -9.25
N VAL A 274 18.64 -11.76 -8.19
CA VAL A 274 20.10 -11.87 -8.24
C VAL A 274 20.55 -12.98 -9.19
N THR A 275 19.88 -14.13 -9.16
CA THR A 275 20.16 -15.24 -10.12
C THR A 275 19.91 -14.82 -11.57
N HIS A 276 19.01 -13.86 -11.81
CA HIS A 276 18.70 -13.33 -13.15
C HIS A 276 19.52 -12.11 -13.54
N GLY A 277 20.43 -11.63 -12.68
CA GLY A 277 21.40 -10.57 -12.97
C GLY A 277 21.14 -9.25 -12.25
N LEU A 278 20.29 -9.21 -11.22
CA LEU A 278 20.20 -8.06 -10.32
C LEU A 278 21.52 -7.94 -9.55
N GLU A 279 22.05 -6.72 -9.42
CA GLU A 279 23.19 -6.46 -8.56
C GLU A 279 22.83 -6.69 -7.08
N PRO A 280 23.71 -7.30 -6.28
CA PRO A 280 23.46 -7.44 -4.84
C PRO A 280 23.26 -6.09 -4.17
N CYS A 281 22.35 -6.04 -3.19
CA CYS A 281 22.11 -4.84 -2.40
C CYS A 281 23.26 -4.56 -1.45
N ASP A 282 23.39 -3.30 -1.03
CA ASP A 282 24.40 -2.85 -0.06
C ASP A 282 23.95 -3.10 1.39
N ASP A 283 22.63 -3.03 1.65
CA ASP A 283 22.05 -3.21 2.99
C ASP A 283 20.64 -3.79 2.90
N GLU A 284 20.12 -4.30 4.02
CA GLU A 284 18.75 -4.81 4.12
C GLU A 284 18.11 -4.46 5.46
N GLU A 285 16.79 -4.23 5.46
CA GLU A 285 16.01 -4.02 6.67
C GLU A 285 14.81 -4.96 6.75
N ASP A 286 14.54 -5.44 7.96
CA ASP A 286 13.35 -6.22 8.23
C ASP A 286 12.09 -5.34 8.28
N LEU A 287 11.07 -5.72 7.53
CA LEU A 287 9.72 -5.20 7.73
C LEU A 287 9.16 -5.75 9.04
N LYS A 288 9.11 -4.92 10.09
CA LYS A 288 8.45 -5.28 11.36
C LYS A 288 6.93 -5.35 11.16
N GLN A 289 6.46 -6.45 10.59
CA GLN A 289 5.03 -6.77 10.50
C GLN A 289 4.70 -7.83 11.55
N GLN A 290 3.57 -7.68 12.27
CA GLN A 290 3.07 -8.80 13.04
C GLN A 290 2.57 -9.87 12.08
N LEU A 291 3.32 -10.95 11.99
CA LEU A 291 2.79 -12.18 11.42
C LEU A 291 1.68 -12.66 12.35
N GLY A 292 0.47 -12.82 11.83
CA GLY A 292 -0.59 -13.51 12.56
C GLY A 292 -0.05 -14.86 13.02
N GLN A 293 -0.54 -15.37 14.15
CA GLN A 293 -0.11 -16.59 14.86
C GLN A 293 -0.23 -17.90 14.05
N GLN A 294 -0.08 -17.88 12.75
CA GLN A 294 -0.04 -19.09 11.93
C GLN A 294 1.40 -19.55 11.79
N THR A 295 1.74 -20.44 12.71
CA THR A 295 2.58 -21.64 12.56
C THR A 295 3.41 -21.71 11.25
N GLY A 296 4.69 -21.55 11.43
CA GLY A 296 5.70 -21.81 10.40
C GLY A 296 6.45 -20.55 10.01
N LYS A 297 7.77 -20.68 10.00
CA LYS A 297 8.73 -19.64 9.61
C LYS A 297 8.51 -19.22 8.15
N LYS A 298 7.46 -18.46 7.83
CA LYS A 298 7.43 -17.72 6.58
C LYS A 298 8.48 -16.63 6.72
N LYS A 299 9.47 -16.66 5.84
CA LYS A 299 10.42 -15.56 5.70
C LYS A 299 9.60 -14.29 5.46
N GLN A 300 9.79 -13.31 6.31
CA GLN A 300 9.14 -12.01 6.22
C GLN A 300 9.76 -11.24 5.06
N ASP A 301 8.96 -10.40 4.38
CA ASP A 301 9.49 -9.49 3.39
C ASP A 301 10.49 -8.53 4.02
N LYS A 302 11.45 -8.09 3.22
CA LYS A 302 12.52 -7.16 3.62
C LYS A 302 12.55 -5.96 2.69
N ILE A 303 13.20 -4.92 3.14
CA ILE A 303 13.63 -3.81 2.29
C ILE A 303 15.07 -4.08 1.88
N TYR A 304 15.32 -4.22 0.59
CA TYR A 304 16.66 -4.31 0.01
C TYR A 304 17.07 -2.96 -0.50
N ILE A 305 18.30 -2.53 -0.20
CA ILE A 305 18.75 -1.15 -0.32
C ILE A 305 20.03 -1.08 -1.14
N TRP A 306 20.04 -0.25 -2.16
CA TRP A 306 21.20 0.10 -2.98
C TRP A 306 21.53 1.57 -2.79
N GLN A 307 22.79 1.87 -2.52
CA GLN A 307 23.31 3.24 -2.42
C GLN A 307 23.87 3.66 -3.77
N CYS A 308 23.48 4.82 -4.29
CA CYS A 308 23.81 5.28 -5.65
C CYS A 308 24.74 6.51 -5.67
#